data_d8d24327f82d43771ef9059ff0948ce6
#
_entry.id   d8d24327f82d43771ef9059ff0948ce6
#
_cell.length_a   1.000
_cell.length_b   1.000
_cell.length_c   1.000
_cell.angle_alpha   90.00
_cell.angle_beta   90.00
_cell.angle_gamma   90.00
#
_symmetry.space_group_name_H-M   'P 1'
#
loop_
_entity.id
_entity.type
_entity.pdbx_description
1 polymer ?
#
loop_
_entity_poly.entity_id
_entity_poly.type
_entity_poly.pdbx_seq_one_letter_code
_entity_poly.pdbx_strand_id
1 'polypeptide(L)'
;MSIRYVHKVDITLAGKRDQVNRALLALSGEARHLFILIDEAQEFNNREFGWLKAVINSLSRAGVKVTTVLFGQRELKQRREELYRDGRSDLGVRFMKTVYQFLGCRKEEDFLAICEAVDRKSEFPVGSQLTYTQLLFPKAFDGGFRFANHAGMMWEVVRRTVPSVKLRNGLAMEAVASILAEAAIAFKDRDAKDMTLSETIIEEIVIQKLKEGL
;
A
#
# COMPACT_ATOMS: atom_id res chain seq x y z
N MET A 1 5.99 15.69 9.99
CA MET A 1 5.49 16.79 10.84
C MET A 1 4.13 16.40 11.40
N SER A 2 4.04 16.07 12.67
CA SER A 2 2.78 15.67 13.31
C SER A 2 2.02 16.92 13.72
N ILE A 3 0.88 17.16 13.08
CA ILE A 3 0.07 18.34 13.36
C ILE A 3 -0.89 18.00 14.52
N ARG A 4 -0.53 18.38 15.73
CA ARG A 4 -1.43 18.33 16.88
C ARG A 4 -2.34 19.56 16.85
N TYR A 5 -3.43 19.51 16.06
CA TYR A 5 -4.32 20.66 15.87
C TYR A 5 -5.48 20.77 16.87
N VAL A 6 -5.72 19.80 17.72
CA VAL A 6 -6.93 19.80 18.54
C VAL A 6 -6.58 19.57 20.01
N HIS A 7 -6.56 20.65 20.78
CA HIS A 7 -6.51 20.55 22.25
C HIS A 7 -7.85 20.08 22.84
N LYS A 8 -8.97 20.30 22.14
CA LYS A 8 -10.31 19.86 22.55
C LYS A 8 -11.18 19.62 21.33
N VAL A 9 -11.76 18.43 21.23
CA VAL A 9 -12.74 18.09 20.20
C VAL A 9 -14.09 18.72 20.56
N ASP A 10 -14.72 19.42 19.59
CA ASP A 10 -16.05 19.98 19.79
C ASP A 10 -17.09 18.88 20.07
N ILE A 11 -18.06 19.18 20.92
CA ILE A 11 -19.08 18.22 21.31
C ILE A 11 -20.12 18.06 20.20
N THR A 12 -20.42 19.14 19.48
CA THR A 12 -21.43 19.16 18.42
C THR A 12 -20.89 18.65 17.08
N LEU A 13 -21.76 18.04 16.29
CA LEU A 13 -21.40 17.58 14.95
C LEU A 13 -21.02 18.75 14.03
N ALA A 14 -21.68 19.89 14.17
CA ALA A 14 -21.37 21.11 13.42
C ALA A 14 -19.99 21.65 13.79
N GLY A 15 -19.66 21.71 15.07
CA GLY A 15 -18.35 22.16 15.54
C GLY A 15 -17.23 21.21 15.10
N LYS A 16 -17.44 19.88 15.17
CA LYS A 16 -16.46 18.91 14.63
C LYS A 16 -16.17 19.12 13.17
N ARG A 17 -17.22 19.38 12.35
CA ARG A 17 -17.05 19.69 10.92
C ARG A 17 -16.27 20.96 10.68
N ASP A 18 -16.55 22.01 11.45
CA ASP A 18 -15.82 23.26 11.36
C ASP A 18 -14.36 23.09 11.76
N GLN A 19 -14.07 22.33 12.82
CA GLN A 19 -12.70 21.97 13.21
C GLN A 19 -11.96 21.23 12.08
N VAL A 20 -12.62 20.24 11.45
CA VAL A 20 -12.03 19.51 10.31
C VAL A 20 -11.76 20.47 9.13
N ASN A 21 -12.71 21.32 8.76
CA ASN A 21 -12.54 22.27 7.68
C ASN A 21 -11.36 23.23 7.94
N ARG A 22 -11.25 23.78 9.15
CA ARG A 22 -10.14 24.66 9.54
C ARG A 22 -8.80 23.94 9.51
N ALA A 23 -8.74 22.71 10.02
CA ALA A 23 -7.52 21.91 10.01
C ALA A 23 -7.07 21.59 8.57
N LEU A 24 -7.98 21.17 7.70
CA LEU A 24 -7.67 20.88 6.30
C LEU A 24 -7.26 22.15 5.53
N LEU A 25 -7.91 23.27 5.81
CA LEU A 25 -7.54 24.55 5.20
C LEU A 25 -6.11 24.97 5.60
N ALA A 26 -5.77 24.82 6.88
CA ALA A 26 -4.41 25.08 7.36
C ALA A 26 -3.38 24.11 6.75
N LEU A 27 -3.74 22.83 6.60
CA LEU A 27 -2.89 21.82 5.96
C LEU A 27 -2.63 22.10 4.47
N SER A 28 -3.55 22.79 3.77
CA SER A 28 -3.36 23.09 2.35
C SER A 28 -2.19 24.05 2.08
N GLY A 29 -1.78 24.83 3.09
CA GLY A 29 -0.65 25.74 3.03
C GLY A 29 -0.68 26.67 1.82
N GLU A 30 0.48 27.08 1.36
CA GLU A 30 0.65 27.95 0.19
C GLU A 30 0.28 27.22 -1.12
N ALA A 31 0.47 25.92 -1.19
CA ALA A 31 0.17 25.11 -2.38
C ALA A 31 -1.33 25.08 -2.71
N ARG A 32 -2.20 25.37 -1.74
CA ARG A 32 -3.66 25.37 -1.90
C ARG A 32 -4.18 24.09 -2.57
N HIS A 33 -3.51 22.96 -2.31
CA HIS A 33 -3.86 21.66 -2.83
C HIS A 33 -3.75 20.60 -1.71
N LEU A 34 -4.78 19.78 -1.57
CA LEU A 34 -4.84 18.69 -0.62
C LEU A 34 -5.05 17.37 -1.35
N PHE A 35 -4.35 16.34 -0.88
CA PHE A 35 -4.65 14.94 -1.18
C PHE A 35 -5.32 14.34 0.04
N ILE A 36 -6.54 13.83 -0.13
CA ILE A 36 -7.29 13.10 0.89
C ILE A 36 -7.28 11.63 0.50
N LEU A 37 -6.59 10.82 1.29
CA LEU A 37 -6.52 9.38 1.11
C LEU A 37 -7.49 8.75 2.11
N ILE A 38 -8.42 7.94 1.64
CA ILE A 38 -9.44 7.27 2.47
C ILE A 38 -9.24 5.77 2.27
N ASP A 39 -8.85 5.11 3.33
CA ASP A 39 -8.75 3.66 3.39
C ASP A 39 -10.09 3.04 3.79
N GLU A 40 -10.30 1.78 3.43
CA GLU A 40 -11.54 1.02 3.69
C GLU A 40 -12.81 1.77 3.27
N ALA A 41 -12.76 2.45 2.12
CA ALA A 41 -13.84 3.32 1.66
C ALA A 41 -15.16 2.60 1.40
N GLN A 42 -15.18 1.26 1.29
CA GLN A 42 -16.41 0.47 1.20
C GLN A 42 -17.25 0.54 2.49
N GLU A 43 -16.62 0.86 3.63
CA GLU A 43 -17.34 1.03 4.91
C GLU A 43 -18.19 2.31 4.96
N PHE A 44 -17.90 3.27 4.06
CA PHE A 44 -18.66 4.52 4.02
C PHE A 44 -20.09 4.29 3.58
N ASN A 45 -21.05 4.80 4.37
CA ASN A 45 -22.44 4.88 3.99
C ASN A 45 -22.73 6.15 3.16
N ASN A 46 -23.94 6.27 2.60
CA ASN A 46 -24.36 7.41 1.76
C ASN A 46 -24.26 8.76 2.48
N ARG A 47 -24.47 8.78 3.78
CA ARG A 47 -24.39 9.99 4.62
C ARG A 47 -22.94 10.46 4.76
N GLU A 48 -22.00 9.53 4.95
CA GLU A 48 -20.59 9.83 5.09
C GLU A 48 -19.98 10.32 3.79
N PHE A 49 -20.29 9.70 2.65
CA PHE A 49 -19.96 10.28 1.35
C PHE A 49 -20.54 11.67 1.14
N GLY A 50 -21.78 11.91 1.61
CA GLY A 50 -22.39 13.25 1.60
C GLY A 50 -21.60 14.26 2.44
N TRP A 51 -21.11 13.86 3.59
CA TRP A 51 -20.26 14.71 4.43
C TRP A 51 -18.90 15.00 3.79
N LEU A 52 -18.26 14.00 3.23
CA LEU A 52 -17.01 14.17 2.49
C LEU A 52 -17.21 15.17 1.33
N LYS A 53 -18.30 15.03 0.57
CA LYS A 53 -18.66 15.98 -0.48
C LYS A 53 -18.81 17.41 0.06
N ALA A 54 -19.46 17.57 1.22
CA ALA A 54 -19.66 18.89 1.83
C ALA A 54 -18.32 19.53 2.26
N VAL A 55 -17.43 18.77 2.85
CA VAL A 55 -16.07 19.20 3.23
C VAL A 55 -15.29 19.65 1.99
N ILE A 56 -15.24 18.83 0.94
CA ILE A 56 -14.53 19.15 -0.30
C ILE A 56 -15.11 20.41 -0.96
N ASN A 57 -16.44 20.57 -0.96
CA ASN A 57 -17.08 21.78 -1.50
C ASN A 57 -16.73 23.01 -0.67
N SER A 58 -16.60 22.89 0.66
CA SER A 58 -16.18 23.99 1.52
C SER A 58 -14.74 24.42 1.21
N LEU A 59 -13.83 23.47 1.10
CA LEU A 59 -12.43 23.72 0.73
C LEU A 59 -12.30 24.33 -0.67
N SER A 60 -13.07 23.85 -1.64
CA SER A 60 -13.08 24.39 -3.00
C SER A 60 -13.54 25.85 -3.03
N ARG A 61 -14.59 26.21 -2.25
CA ARG A 61 -15.02 27.62 -2.10
C ARG A 61 -13.96 28.51 -1.45
N ALA A 62 -13.13 27.92 -0.58
CA ALA A 62 -11.98 28.62 0.00
C ALA A 62 -10.76 28.63 -0.92
N GLY A 63 -10.90 28.20 -2.20
CA GLY A 63 -9.80 28.22 -3.18
C GLY A 63 -8.79 27.11 -3.03
N VAL A 64 -9.14 25.99 -2.34
CA VAL A 64 -8.28 24.83 -2.18
C VAL A 64 -8.69 23.75 -3.18
N LYS A 65 -7.76 23.30 -4.01
CA LYS A 65 -7.92 22.13 -4.87
C LYS A 65 -7.84 20.87 -4.01
N VAL A 66 -8.78 19.94 -4.18
CA VAL A 66 -8.79 18.68 -3.44
C VAL A 66 -8.77 17.50 -4.42
N THR A 67 -7.80 16.62 -4.24
CA THR A 67 -7.74 15.32 -4.91
C THR A 67 -8.07 14.24 -3.88
N THR A 68 -9.11 13.45 -4.13
CA THR A 68 -9.51 12.36 -3.24
C THR A 68 -9.17 11.02 -3.89
N VAL A 69 -8.51 10.15 -3.14
CA VAL A 69 -8.23 8.77 -3.54
C VAL A 69 -8.87 7.86 -2.52
N LEU A 70 -9.73 6.97 -2.99
CA LEU A 70 -10.38 5.94 -2.18
C LEU A 70 -9.65 4.63 -2.37
N PHE A 71 -9.25 4.02 -1.27
CA PHE A 71 -8.80 2.64 -1.23
C PHE A 71 -9.91 1.78 -0.62
N GLY A 72 -10.05 0.58 -1.10
CA GLY A 72 -11.06 -0.33 -0.57
C GLY A 72 -10.99 -1.69 -1.25
N GLN A 73 -11.68 -2.64 -0.67
CA GLN A 73 -11.80 -4.00 -1.15
C GLN A 73 -12.76 -4.09 -2.35
N ARG A 74 -13.01 -5.30 -2.84
CA ARG A 74 -13.89 -5.53 -4.02
C ARG A 74 -15.31 -5.00 -3.81
N GLU A 75 -15.75 -4.94 -2.57
CA GLU A 75 -17.03 -4.41 -2.10
C GLU A 75 -17.21 -2.93 -2.44
N LEU A 76 -16.11 -2.17 -2.62
CA LEU A 76 -16.16 -0.78 -3.06
C LEU A 76 -16.83 -0.64 -4.44
N LYS A 77 -16.69 -1.65 -5.32
CA LYS A 77 -17.40 -1.69 -6.60
C LYS A 77 -18.90 -1.87 -6.40
N GLN A 78 -19.32 -2.76 -5.51
CA GLN A 78 -20.72 -2.95 -5.15
C GLN A 78 -21.29 -1.67 -4.54
N ARG A 79 -20.52 -1.01 -3.66
CA ARG A 79 -20.88 0.26 -3.06
C ARG A 79 -21.15 1.35 -4.09
N ARG A 80 -20.37 1.40 -5.15
CA ARG A 80 -20.64 2.28 -6.29
C ARG A 80 -22.00 2.00 -6.94
N GLU A 81 -22.32 0.72 -7.19
CA GLU A 81 -23.58 0.31 -7.80
C GLU A 81 -24.78 0.66 -6.91
N GLU A 82 -24.65 0.51 -5.58
CA GLU A 82 -25.64 0.93 -4.60
C GLU A 82 -25.91 2.43 -4.66
N LEU A 83 -24.86 3.27 -4.71
CA LEU A 83 -25.01 4.72 -4.84
C LEU A 83 -25.84 5.10 -6.07
N TYR A 84 -25.63 4.43 -7.20
CA TYR A 84 -26.44 4.67 -8.40
C TYR A 84 -27.89 4.22 -8.23
N ARG A 85 -28.11 3.08 -7.62
CA ARG A 85 -29.44 2.52 -7.32
C ARG A 85 -30.24 3.42 -6.37
N ASP A 86 -29.56 3.97 -5.37
CA ASP A 86 -30.17 4.86 -4.37
C ASP A 86 -30.35 6.31 -4.88
N GLY A 87 -30.18 6.55 -6.18
CA GLY A 87 -30.30 7.90 -6.77
C GLY A 87 -29.18 8.86 -6.38
N ARG A 88 -28.08 8.36 -5.84
CA ARG A 88 -26.90 9.14 -5.42
C ARG A 88 -25.78 9.08 -6.47
N SER A 89 -26.16 9.12 -7.73
CA SER A 89 -25.21 9.15 -8.85
C SER A 89 -24.21 10.30 -8.75
N ASP A 90 -24.60 11.42 -8.11
CA ASP A 90 -23.75 12.56 -7.81
C ASP A 90 -22.50 12.18 -7.00
N LEU A 91 -22.63 11.22 -6.06
CA LEU A 91 -21.51 10.71 -5.27
C LEU A 91 -20.67 9.69 -6.07
N GLY A 92 -21.33 8.79 -6.78
CA GLY A 92 -20.66 7.80 -7.64
C GLY A 92 -19.78 8.46 -8.70
N VAL A 93 -20.31 9.47 -9.42
CA VAL A 93 -19.55 10.23 -10.42
C VAL A 93 -18.41 11.01 -9.80
N ARG A 94 -18.61 11.58 -8.61
CA ARG A 94 -17.60 12.41 -7.96
C ARG A 94 -16.43 11.59 -7.41
N PHE A 95 -16.70 10.48 -6.75
CA PHE A 95 -15.72 9.72 -5.98
C PHE A 95 -15.23 8.45 -6.66
N MET A 96 -16.03 7.86 -7.53
CA MET A 96 -15.79 6.53 -8.10
C MET A 96 -15.92 6.52 -9.63
N LYS A 97 -15.67 7.67 -10.29
CA LYS A 97 -15.71 7.77 -11.75
C LYS A 97 -14.69 6.82 -12.40
N THR A 98 -13.49 6.80 -11.88
CA THR A 98 -12.41 5.94 -12.36
C THR A 98 -12.03 4.97 -11.25
N VAL A 99 -12.06 3.68 -11.56
CA VAL A 99 -11.70 2.62 -10.63
C VAL A 99 -10.54 1.85 -11.22
N TYR A 100 -9.47 1.74 -10.43
CA TYR A 100 -8.31 0.92 -10.76
C TYR A 100 -8.29 -0.30 -9.84
N GLN A 101 -8.09 -1.46 -10.42
CA GLN A 101 -7.85 -2.65 -9.62
C GLN A 101 -6.38 -2.66 -9.22
N PHE A 102 -6.11 -2.71 -7.91
CA PHE A 102 -4.78 -2.99 -7.41
C PHE A 102 -4.52 -4.49 -7.58
N LEU A 103 -3.62 -4.81 -8.47
CA LEU A 103 -3.23 -6.19 -8.77
C LEU A 103 -1.99 -6.52 -7.95
N GLY A 104 -1.91 -7.76 -7.46
CA GLY A 104 -0.69 -8.28 -6.86
C GLY A 104 0.44 -8.48 -7.89
N CYS A 105 1.53 -9.06 -7.44
CA CYS A 105 2.66 -9.41 -8.29
C CYS A 105 2.24 -10.51 -9.29
N ARG A 106 2.29 -10.24 -10.61
CA ARG A 106 1.77 -11.13 -11.66
C ARG A 106 2.83 -11.71 -12.56
N LYS A 107 3.98 -11.09 -12.60
CA LYS A 107 5.07 -11.42 -13.50
C LYS A 107 6.43 -11.15 -12.87
N GLU A 108 7.47 -11.68 -13.47
CA GLU A 108 8.84 -11.55 -12.98
C GLU A 108 9.26 -10.09 -12.79
N GLU A 109 8.89 -9.20 -13.73
CA GLU A 109 9.26 -7.79 -13.65
C GLU A 109 8.62 -7.08 -12.43
N ASP A 110 7.39 -7.50 -12.03
CA ASP A 110 6.74 -6.98 -10.83
C ASP A 110 7.53 -7.43 -9.58
N PHE A 111 7.94 -8.72 -9.54
CA PHE A 111 8.72 -9.28 -8.44
C PHE A 111 10.11 -8.64 -8.36
N LEU A 112 10.77 -8.48 -9.50
CA LEU A 112 12.06 -7.79 -9.61
C LEU A 112 11.97 -6.36 -9.08
N ALA A 113 10.93 -5.61 -9.47
CA ALA A 113 10.77 -4.23 -9.00
C ALA A 113 10.62 -4.14 -7.47
N ILE A 114 9.98 -5.13 -6.83
CA ILE A 114 9.88 -5.23 -5.38
C ILE A 114 11.26 -5.51 -4.76
N CYS A 115 12.00 -6.48 -5.30
CA CYS A 115 13.35 -6.79 -4.86
C CYS A 115 14.28 -5.56 -5.00
N GLU A 116 14.22 -4.85 -6.11
CA GLU A 116 14.98 -3.59 -6.30
C GLU A 116 14.60 -2.51 -5.28
N ALA A 117 13.31 -2.44 -4.90
CA ALA A 117 12.88 -1.50 -3.87
C ALA A 117 13.47 -1.86 -2.49
N VAL A 118 13.54 -3.15 -2.15
CA VAL A 118 14.19 -3.64 -0.92
C VAL A 118 15.69 -3.32 -0.93
N ASP A 119 16.34 -3.49 -2.07
CA ASP A 119 17.79 -3.31 -2.22
C ASP A 119 18.24 -1.83 -2.26
N ARG A 120 17.35 -0.90 -2.74
CA ARG A 120 17.77 0.47 -3.09
C ARG A 120 16.88 1.58 -2.54
N LYS A 121 15.59 1.30 -2.26
CA LYS A 121 14.59 2.34 -1.89
C LYS A 121 14.08 2.18 -0.47
N SER A 122 14.38 1.07 0.18
CA SER A 122 14.07 0.88 1.59
C SER A 122 15.07 1.63 2.47
N GLU A 123 14.65 2.01 3.65
CA GLU A 123 15.52 2.64 4.64
C GLU A 123 15.09 2.20 6.04
N PHE A 124 16.04 1.67 6.83
CA PHE A 124 15.79 1.33 8.21
C PHE A 124 17.09 1.40 9.06
N PRO A 125 17.06 2.07 10.23
CA PRO A 125 16.01 2.99 10.68
C PRO A 125 15.85 4.21 9.77
N VAL A 126 14.73 4.89 9.84
CA VAL A 126 14.49 6.11 9.03
C VAL A 126 15.59 7.15 9.33
N GLY A 127 16.20 7.69 8.29
CA GLY A 127 17.33 8.62 8.37
C GLY A 127 18.72 7.95 8.43
N SER A 128 18.80 6.62 8.38
CA SER A 128 20.06 5.86 8.40
C SER A 128 20.77 5.81 7.04
N GLN A 129 20.02 6.00 5.95
CA GLN A 129 20.46 5.76 4.58
C GLN A 129 20.87 4.29 4.29
N LEU A 130 20.53 3.37 5.22
CA LEU A 130 20.78 1.93 5.05
C LEU A 130 19.54 1.25 4.49
N THR A 131 19.72 0.47 3.44
CA THR A 131 18.65 -0.37 2.90
C THR A 131 18.47 -1.63 3.75
N TYR A 132 17.32 -2.30 3.62
CA TYR A 132 17.11 -3.58 4.31
C TYR A 132 18.19 -4.60 3.95
N THR A 133 18.59 -4.68 2.69
CA THR A 133 19.62 -5.62 2.25
C THR A 133 20.98 -5.31 2.88
N GLN A 134 21.37 -4.03 2.96
CA GLN A 134 22.60 -3.62 3.63
C GLN A 134 22.60 -3.92 5.13
N LEU A 135 21.45 -3.68 5.78
CA LEU A 135 21.31 -3.91 7.21
C LEU A 135 21.38 -5.40 7.57
N LEU A 136 20.68 -6.24 6.79
CA LEU A 136 20.55 -7.67 7.07
C LEU A 136 21.78 -8.48 6.63
N PHE A 137 22.43 -8.07 5.55
CA PHE A 137 23.52 -8.78 4.91
C PHE A 137 24.67 -7.84 4.53
N PRO A 138 25.34 -7.18 5.49
CA PRO A 138 26.37 -6.20 5.18
C PRO A 138 27.54 -6.79 4.38
N LYS A 139 28.03 -7.99 4.71
CA LYS A 139 29.15 -8.61 4.00
C LYS A 139 28.75 -9.07 2.58
N ALA A 140 27.58 -9.67 2.46
CA ALA A 140 27.05 -10.09 1.17
C ALA A 140 26.74 -8.89 0.28
N PHE A 141 26.21 -7.82 0.84
CA PHE A 141 25.96 -6.57 0.10
C PHE A 141 27.22 -5.97 -0.47
N ASP A 142 28.32 -5.95 0.30
CA ASP A 142 29.66 -5.53 -0.15
C ASP A 142 30.22 -6.48 -1.22
N GLY A 143 29.84 -7.77 -1.17
CA GLY A 143 30.16 -8.77 -2.18
C GLY A 143 29.30 -8.68 -3.45
N GLY A 144 28.33 -7.77 -3.50
CA GLY A 144 27.44 -7.58 -4.66
C GLY A 144 26.09 -8.31 -4.57
N PHE A 145 25.79 -8.97 -3.44
CA PHE A 145 24.48 -9.58 -3.25
C PHE A 145 23.36 -8.54 -3.30
N ARG A 146 22.32 -8.87 -4.03
CA ARG A 146 21.04 -8.13 -4.10
C ARG A 146 19.92 -9.14 -4.25
N PHE A 147 18.79 -8.92 -3.60
CA PHE A 147 17.57 -9.72 -3.84
C PHE A 147 17.14 -9.66 -5.31
N ALA A 148 17.35 -8.52 -5.95
CA ALA A 148 17.06 -8.33 -7.37
C ALA A 148 17.81 -9.33 -8.28
N ASN A 149 19.04 -9.72 -7.92
CA ASN A 149 19.82 -10.69 -8.69
C ASN A 149 19.21 -12.11 -8.65
N HIS A 150 18.36 -12.38 -7.68
CA HIS A 150 17.69 -13.67 -7.47
C HIS A 150 16.19 -13.63 -7.79
N ALA A 151 15.67 -12.48 -8.23
CA ALA A 151 14.24 -12.28 -8.46
C ALA A 151 13.64 -13.27 -9.47
N GLY A 152 14.35 -13.55 -10.57
CA GLY A 152 13.92 -14.51 -11.58
C GLY A 152 13.78 -15.92 -11.02
N MET A 153 14.78 -16.41 -10.27
CA MET A 153 14.75 -17.71 -9.61
C MET A 153 13.59 -17.78 -8.60
N MET A 154 13.45 -16.76 -7.74
CA MET A 154 12.39 -16.71 -6.74
C MET A 154 10.99 -16.69 -7.39
N TRP A 155 10.83 -15.92 -8.46
CA TRP A 155 9.57 -15.86 -9.20
C TRP A 155 9.23 -17.21 -9.86
N GLU A 156 10.21 -17.89 -10.46
CA GLU A 156 10.00 -19.22 -11.04
C GLU A 156 9.56 -20.24 -9.98
N VAL A 157 10.19 -20.21 -8.79
CA VAL A 157 9.75 -21.03 -7.64
C VAL A 157 8.30 -20.73 -7.27
N VAL A 158 7.93 -19.45 -7.15
CA VAL A 158 6.56 -19.05 -6.86
C VAL A 158 5.61 -19.57 -7.93
N ARG A 159 5.94 -19.37 -9.20
CA ARG A 159 5.10 -19.75 -10.34
C ARG A 159 4.82 -21.25 -10.43
N ARG A 160 5.82 -22.09 -10.10
CA ARG A 160 5.65 -23.55 -10.13
C ARG A 160 4.99 -24.12 -8.88
N THR A 161 5.12 -23.43 -7.72
CA THR A 161 4.67 -23.94 -6.43
C THR A 161 3.27 -23.44 -6.07
N VAL A 162 2.94 -22.18 -6.41
CA VAL A 162 1.65 -21.57 -6.09
C VAL A 162 0.59 -21.97 -7.13
N PRO A 163 -0.58 -22.49 -6.70
CA PRO A 163 -1.65 -22.83 -7.63
C PRO A 163 -2.06 -21.67 -8.53
N SER A 164 -2.25 -21.93 -9.83
CA SER A 164 -2.59 -20.93 -10.84
C SER A 164 -3.85 -20.12 -10.51
N VAL A 165 -4.81 -20.73 -9.80
CA VAL A 165 -6.02 -20.05 -9.31
C VAL A 165 -5.66 -18.89 -8.36
N LYS A 166 -4.69 -19.08 -7.47
CA LYS A 166 -4.21 -18.03 -6.55
C LYS A 166 -3.43 -16.92 -7.30
N LEU A 167 -2.74 -17.28 -8.37
CA LEU A 167 -1.98 -16.32 -9.19
C LEU A 167 -2.83 -15.54 -10.20
N ARG A 168 -4.12 -15.87 -10.39
CA ARG A 168 -4.99 -15.24 -11.40
C ARG A 168 -5.05 -13.70 -11.28
N ASN A 169 -5.08 -13.18 -10.04
CA ASN A 169 -5.08 -11.74 -9.77
C ASN A 169 -3.70 -11.23 -9.30
N GLY A 170 -2.67 -12.05 -9.46
CA GLY A 170 -1.34 -11.81 -8.93
C GLY A 170 -1.18 -12.30 -7.48
N LEU A 171 0.05 -12.59 -7.12
CA LEU A 171 0.42 -12.89 -5.74
C LEU A 171 0.22 -11.65 -4.87
N ALA A 172 -0.48 -11.77 -3.75
CA ALA A 172 -0.71 -10.64 -2.85
C ALA A 172 0.62 -10.02 -2.39
N MET A 173 0.66 -8.69 -2.22
CA MET A 173 1.88 -8.00 -1.80
C MET A 173 2.34 -8.45 -0.41
N GLU A 174 1.41 -8.75 0.48
CA GLU A 174 1.70 -9.32 1.79
C GLU A 174 2.44 -10.67 1.67
N ALA A 175 2.01 -11.51 0.74
CA ALA A 175 2.66 -12.79 0.48
C ALA A 175 4.09 -12.62 -0.06
N VAL A 176 4.29 -11.68 -0.99
CA VAL A 176 5.63 -11.35 -1.51
C VAL A 176 6.53 -10.85 -0.38
N ALA A 177 6.03 -9.90 0.43
CA ALA A 177 6.77 -9.37 1.56
C ALA A 177 7.12 -10.47 2.58
N SER A 178 6.19 -11.38 2.87
CA SER A 178 6.41 -12.52 3.77
C SER A 178 7.47 -13.48 3.24
N ILE A 179 7.45 -13.81 1.94
CA ILE A 179 8.47 -14.66 1.31
C ILE A 179 9.85 -14.01 1.42
N LEU A 180 9.98 -12.72 1.14
CA LEU A 180 11.25 -12.00 1.23
C LEU A 180 11.75 -11.92 2.68
N ALA A 181 10.87 -11.67 3.64
CA ALA A 181 11.22 -11.64 5.06
C ALA A 181 11.70 -13.00 5.57
N GLU A 182 11.00 -14.08 5.23
CA GLU A 182 11.40 -15.44 5.60
C GLU A 182 12.71 -15.86 4.91
N ALA A 183 12.90 -15.47 3.66
CA ALA A 183 14.18 -15.66 2.98
C ALA A 183 15.31 -14.93 3.74
N ALA A 184 15.08 -13.69 4.14
CA ALA A 184 16.08 -12.94 4.92
C ALA A 184 16.39 -13.62 6.26
N ILE A 185 15.37 -14.13 6.97
CA ILE A 185 15.56 -14.86 8.23
C ILE A 185 16.33 -16.16 8.02
N ALA A 186 16.00 -16.94 6.99
CA ALA A 186 16.65 -18.23 6.70
C ALA A 186 18.14 -18.08 6.33
N PHE A 187 18.50 -16.94 5.77
CA PHE A 187 19.88 -16.68 5.34
C PHE A 187 20.69 -15.76 6.28
N LYS A 188 20.09 -15.25 7.37
CA LYS A 188 20.73 -14.27 8.27
C LYS A 188 22.12 -14.70 8.79
N ASP A 189 22.29 -15.99 9.07
CA ASP A 189 23.53 -16.55 9.62
C ASP A 189 24.54 -16.94 8.52
N ARG A 190 24.23 -16.67 7.24
CA ARG A 190 25.05 -16.99 6.07
C ARG A 190 25.64 -15.75 5.40
N ASP A 191 25.67 -14.62 6.10
CA ASP A 191 26.20 -13.36 5.56
C ASP A 191 27.70 -13.46 5.24
N ALA A 192 28.02 -13.69 3.97
CA ALA A 192 29.36 -13.78 3.41
C ALA A 192 29.40 -13.11 2.03
N LYS A 193 30.60 -12.68 1.59
CA LYS A 193 30.74 -11.95 0.32
C LYS A 193 30.25 -12.72 -0.92
N ASP A 194 30.28 -14.02 -0.86
CA ASP A 194 29.86 -14.96 -1.92
C ASP A 194 28.47 -15.55 -1.67
N MET A 195 27.68 -14.96 -0.77
CA MET A 195 26.33 -15.44 -0.44
C MET A 195 25.43 -15.44 -1.66
N THR A 196 24.72 -16.54 -1.83
CA THR A 196 23.65 -16.71 -2.83
C THR A 196 22.41 -17.35 -2.18
N LEU A 197 21.23 -17.09 -2.73
CA LEU A 197 19.99 -17.75 -2.28
C LEU A 197 19.92 -19.18 -2.86
N SER A 198 19.56 -20.13 -2.02
CA SER A 198 19.28 -21.50 -2.45
C SER A 198 17.84 -21.63 -2.92
N GLU A 199 17.66 -22.15 -4.13
CA GLU A 199 16.35 -22.40 -4.70
C GLU A 199 15.50 -23.35 -3.83
N THR A 200 16.10 -24.40 -3.29
CA THR A 200 15.45 -25.37 -2.39
C THR A 200 14.88 -24.68 -1.14
N ILE A 201 15.68 -23.81 -0.51
CA ILE A 201 15.21 -23.09 0.70
C ILE A 201 14.07 -22.14 0.35
N ILE A 202 14.14 -21.45 -0.78
CA ILE A 202 13.04 -20.57 -1.24
C ILE A 202 11.79 -21.40 -1.51
N GLU A 203 11.92 -22.58 -2.10
CA GLU A 203 10.77 -23.48 -2.34
C GLU A 203 10.12 -23.94 -1.04
N GLU A 204 10.91 -24.33 -0.05
CA GLU A 204 10.41 -24.69 1.28
C GLU A 204 9.63 -23.52 1.93
N ILE A 205 10.16 -22.31 1.84
CA ILE A 205 9.50 -21.09 2.34
C ILE A 205 8.15 -20.89 1.64
N VAL A 206 8.12 -20.95 0.31
CA VAL A 206 6.87 -20.77 -0.46
C VAL A 206 5.84 -21.81 -0.11
N ILE A 207 6.24 -23.10 0.03
CA ILE A 207 5.36 -24.21 0.44
C ILE A 207 4.80 -23.95 1.84
N GLN A 208 5.65 -23.51 2.77
CA GLN A 208 5.20 -23.19 4.13
C GLN A 208 4.16 -22.06 4.13
N LYS A 209 4.43 -20.96 3.39
CA LYS A 209 3.49 -19.84 3.28
C LYS A 209 2.16 -20.26 2.66
N LEU A 210 2.16 -21.16 1.70
CA LEU A 210 0.93 -21.75 1.14
C LEU A 210 0.10 -22.49 2.18
N LYS A 211 0.72 -23.20 3.13
CA LYS A 211 0.03 -23.89 4.23
C LYS A 211 -0.55 -22.91 5.25
N GLU A 212 0.09 -21.76 5.43
CA GLU A 212 -0.36 -20.68 6.32
C GLU A 212 -1.50 -19.83 5.72
N GLY A 213 -1.86 -20.04 4.45
CA GLY A 213 -3.01 -19.39 3.82
C GLY A 213 -2.71 -18.40 2.73
N LEU A 214 -1.47 -18.34 2.26
CA LEU A 214 -1.03 -17.49 1.14
C LEU A 214 -2.01 -17.55 -0.04
#